data_8b3129641ebd862a30164ed2dab1b80d
#
_entry.id   8b3129641ebd862a30164ed2dab1b80d
#
_cell.length_a   1.000
_cell.length_b   1.000
_cell.length_c   1.000
_cell.angle_alpha   90.00
_cell.angle_beta   90.00
_cell.angle_gamma   90.00
#
_symmetry.space_group_name_H-M   'P 1'
#
loop_
_entity.id
_entity.type
_entity.pdbx_description
1 polymer ?
#
loop_
_entity_poly.entity_id
_entity_poly.type
_entity_poly.pdbx_seq_one_letter_code
_entity_poly.pdbx_strand_id
1 'polypeptide(L)'
;EILDYLEALPIGKRVSVRSISNHLQVSDGTAYRAIKEAENRGLVETRPRSGTVRIEKKVQVRLDRLTFAEIAEITESEVISGHEGLERVFSKFYIGAMTIENITRYLTKGDLLIVGDREDIQLLALEHNNAILVTGGFQVSDRVKELSRLKQFPVMVTTYDTFTVATMINQALSNVRIKTDIKTVAQVYTRREDYNYMTPEMTVRDFQNLVK
;
A
#
# COMPACT_ATOMS: atom_id res chain seq x y z
N GLU A 1 -21.57 -2.44 -12.70
CA GLU A 1 -21.99 -2.90 -14.05
C GLU A 1 -20.80 -3.02 -15.01
N ILE A 2 -20.06 -1.96 -15.39
CA ILE A 2 -18.90 -2.09 -16.29
C ILE A 2 -17.75 -2.85 -15.61
N LEU A 3 -17.48 -2.58 -14.34
CA LEU A 3 -16.45 -3.27 -13.58
C LEU A 3 -16.78 -4.75 -13.37
N ASP A 4 -18.03 -5.08 -13.11
CA ASP A 4 -18.51 -6.46 -12.96
C ASP A 4 -18.36 -7.23 -14.27
N TYR A 5 -18.66 -6.57 -15.40
CA TYR A 5 -18.41 -7.12 -16.73
C TYR A 5 -16.92 -7.42 -16.95
N LEU A 6 -16.04 -6.47 -16.63
CA LEU A 6 -14.60 -6.65 -16.76
C LEU A 6 -14.07 -7.75 -15.85
N GLU A 7 -14.62 -7.90 -14.64
CA GLU A 7 -14.24 -8.95 -13.69
C GLU A 7 -14.66 -10.34 -14.17
N ALA A 8 -15.79 -10.44 -14.89
CA ALA A 8 -16.30 -11.69 -15.46
C ALA A 8 -15.55 -12.16 -16.71
N LEU A 9 -14.74 -11.31 -17.34
CA LEU A 9 -13.99 -11.69 -18.53
C LEU A 9 -12.87 -12.70 -18.21
N PRO A 10 -12.57 -13.63 -19.15
CA PRO A 10 -11.43 -14.54 -18.98
C PRO A 10 -10.10 -13.78 -18.85
N ILE A 11 -9.19 -14.30 -18.01
CA ILE A 11 -7.83 -13.78 -17.87
C ILE A 11 -7.14 -13.83 -19.24
N GLY A 12 -6.39 -12.78 -19.60
CA GLY A 12 -5.75 -12.63 -20.89
C GLY A 12 -6.65 -12.05 -22.00
N LYS A 13 -7.95 -11.88 -21.76
CA LYS A 13 -8.84 -11.26 -22.73
C LYS A 13 -8.47 -9.80 -22.95
N ARG A 14 -8.31 -9.41 -24.21
CA ARG A 14 -8.11 -8.01 -24.61
C ARG A 14 -9.42 -7.24 -24.57
N VAL A 15 -9.36 -6.04 -24.05
CA VAL A 15 -10.47 -5.08 -24.00
C VAL A 15 -10.04 -3.74 -24.58
N SER A 16 -10.99 -3.02 -25.14
CA SER A 16 -10.75 -1.65 -25.61
C SER A 16 -11.94 -0.76 -25.22
N VAL A 17 -11.73 0.54 -25.18
CA VAL A 17 -12.80 1.52 -24.95
C VAL A 17 -13.98 1.22 -25.87
N ARG A 18 -13.70 1.04 -27.17
CA ARG A 18 -14.72 0.80 -28.20
C ARG A 18 -15.43 -0.55 -28.05
N SER A 19 -14.72 -1.61 -27.59
CA SER A 19 -15.37 -2.90 -27.34
C SER A 19 -16.32 -2.84 -26.15
N ILE A 20 -15.98 -2.08 -25.11
CA ILE A 20 -16.81 -1.92 -23.93
C ILE A 20 -17.99 -1.00 -24.20
N SER A 21 -17.75 0.15 -24.87
CA SER A 21 -18.84 1.08 -25.20
C SER A 21 -19.91 0.43 -26.09
N ASN A 22 -19.51 -0.35 -27.08
CA ASN A 22 -20.43 -1.07 -27.95
C ASN A 22 -21.18 -2.20 -27.21
N HIS A 23 -20.49 -2.96 -26.37
CA HIS A 23 -21.10 -4.11 -25.67
C HIS A 23 -22.11 -3.68 -24.61
N LEU A 24 -21.78 -2.63 -23.85
CA LEU A 24 -22.59 -2.16 -22.72
C LEU A 24 -23.44 -0.94 -23.05
N GLN A 25 -23.46 -0.49 -24.31
CA GLN A 25 -24.24 0.66 -24.78
C GLN A 25 -23.96 1.94 -23.97
N VAL A 26 -22.69 2.20 -23.64
CA VAL A 26 -22.24 3.39 -22.91
C VAL A 26 -21.37 4.28 -23.78
N SER A 27 -21.19 5.55 -23.37
CA SER A 27 -20.29 6.45 -24.10
C SER A 27 -18.82 6.02 -23.98
N ASP A 28 -18.01 6.34 -25.00
CA ASP A 28 -16.55 6.07 -24.98
C ASP A 28 -15.86 6.71 -23.77
N GLY A 29 -16.29 7.90 -23.35
CA GLY A 29 -15.78 8.57 -22.16
C GLY A 29 -16.09 7.80 -20.86
N THR A 30 -17.28 7.18 -20.78
CA THR A 30 -17.66 6.34 -19.63
C THR A 30 -16.86 5.04 -19.64
N ALA A 31 -16.72 4.40 -20.79
CA ALA A 31 -15.91 3.19 -20.95
C ALA A 31 -14.43 3.45 -20.63
N TYR A 32 -13.87 4.57 -21.07
CA TYR A 32 -12.49 4.97 -20.75
C TYR A 32 -12.27 5.15 -19.25
N ARG A 33 -13.15 5.88 -18.56
CA ARG A 33 -13.06 6.07 -17.10
C ARG A 33 -13.17 4.75 -16.35
N ALA A 34 -14.05 3.85 -16.80
CA ALA A 34 -14.20 2.54 -16.20
C ALA A 34 -12.96 1.64 -16.41
N ILE A 35 -12.31 1.70 -17.58
CA ILE A 35 -11.02 1.02 -17.81
C ILE A 35 -9.95 1.55 -16.86
N LYS A 36 -9.87 2.87 -16.68
CA LYS A 36 -8.89 3.47 -15.74
C LYS A 36 -9.17 3.06 -14.30
N GLU A 37 -10.42 3.01 -13.90
CA GLU A 37 -10.79 2.51 -12.56
C GLU A 37 -10.50 1.02 -12.42
N ALA A 38 -10.75 0.21 -13.45
CA ALA A 38 -10.40 -1.21 -13.46
C ALA A 38 -8.88 -1.45 -13.40
N GLU A 39 -8.09 -0.58 -14.04
CA GLU A 39 -6.63 -0.59 -13.97
C GLU A 39 -6.15 -0.26 -12.55
N ASN A 40 -6.73 0.76 -11.92
CA ASN A 40 -6.46 1.11 -10.52
C ASN A 40 -6.82 -0.02 -9.54
N ARG A 41 -7.85 -0.80 -9.84
CA ARG A 41 -8.27 -1.97 -9.05
C ARG A 41 -7.50 -3.25 -9.39
N GLY A 42 -6.55 -3.18 -10.31
CA GLY A 42 -5.75 -4.33 -10.74
C GLY A 42 -6.54 -5.40 -11.48
N LEU A 43 -7.67 -5.06 -12.10
CA LEU A 43 -8.47 -5.96 -12.91
C LEU A 43 -7.96 -6.07 -14.34
N VAL A 44 -7.40 -5.01 -14.88
CA VAL A 44 -6.83 -4.94 -16.24
C VAL A 44 -5.47 -4.24 -16.19
N GLU A 45 -4.65 -4.50 -17.20
CA GLU A 45 -3.34 -3.86 -17.38
C GLU A 45 -3.21 -3.36 -18.82
N THR A 46 -2.83 -2.09 -18.99
CA THR A 46 -2.55 -1.53 -20.31
C THR A 46 -1.07 -1.73 -20.65
N ARG A 47 -0.78 -2.49 -21.69
CA ARG A 47 0.57 -2.80 -22.15
C ARG A 47 0.87 -2.07 -23.45
N PRO A 48 2.09 -1.52 -23.62
CA PRO A 48 2.53 -0.94 -24.88
C PRO A 48 2.32 -1.96 -26.03
N ARG A 49 1.77 -1.51 -27.16
CA ARG A 49 1.50 -2.30 -28.37
C ARG A 49 0.46 -3.44 -28.24
N SER A 50 0.11 -3.86 -27.01
CA SER A 50 -0.84 -4.97 -26.78
C SER A 50 -2.24 -4.49 -26.35
N GLY A 51 -2.38 -3.21 -25.97
CA GLY A 51 -3.63 -2.65 -25.47
C GLY A 51 -3.94 -3.07 -24.03
N THR A 52 -5.18 -2.93 -23.61
CA THR A 52 -5.64 -3.29 -22.26
C THR A 52 -6.05 -4.75 -22.24
N VAL A 53 -5.53 -5.49 -21.25
CA VAL A 53 -5.74 -6.93 -21.10
C VAL A 53 -6.30 -7.23 -19.72
N ARG A 54 -7.27 -8.14 -19.61
CA ARG A 54 -7.76 -8.67 -18.34
C ARG A 54 -6.65 -9.48 -17.69
N ILE A 55 -6.25 -9.10 -16.50
CA ILE A 55 -5.25 -9.82 -15.71
C ILE A 55 -5.93 -10.53 -14.53
N GLU A 56 -5.31 -11.57 -14.02
CA GLU A 56 -5.71 -12.10 -12.72
C GLU A 56 -5.70 -10.93 -11.74
N LYS A 57 -6.80 -10.78 -10.96
CA LYS A 57 -6.88 -9.69 -10.00
C LYS A 57 -5.61 -9.75 -9.15
N LYS A 58 -4.64 -8.93 -9.50
CA LYS A 58 -3.55 -8.69 -8.59
C LYS A 58 -4.25 -8.15 -7.35
N VAL A 59 -4.39 -8.99 -6.34
CA VAL A 59 -4.52 -8.48 -4.99
C VAL A 59 -3.34 -7.53 -4.92
N GLN A 60 -3.59 -6.23 -5.04
CA GLN A 60 -2.62 -5.24 -4.63
C GLN A 60 -2.51 -5.48 -3.13
N VAL A 61 -1.70 -6.46 -2.77
CA VAL A 61 -1.05 -6.44 -1.48
C VAL A 61 -0.36 -5.09 -1.52
N ARG A 62 -0.89 -4.14 -0.77
CA ARG A 62 -0.25 -2.83 -0.56
C ARG A 62 1.02 -3.12 0.23
N LEU A 63 2.03 -3.66 -0.46
CA LEU A 63 3.29 -4.13 0.09
C LEU A 63 4.18 -2.98 0.59
N ASP A 64 3.73 -1.75 0.40
CA ASP A 64 4.44 -0.52 0.78
C ASP A 64 3.90 0.15 2.05
N ARG A 65 2.90 -0.45 2.71
CA ARG A 65 2.25 0.12 3.89
C ARG A 65 1.87 -0.97 4.87
N LEU A 66 1.98 -0.65 6.15
CA LEU A 66 1.54 -1.49 7.25
C LEU A 66 0.19 -1.02 7.77
N THR A 67 -0.62 -1.96 8.25
CA THR A 67 -1.84 -1.68 9.02
C THR A 67 -1.50 -1.43 10.49
N PHE A 68 -2.40 -0.81 11.22
CA PHE A 68 -2.23 -0.68 12.68
C PHE A 68 -2.29 -2.04 13.39
N ALA A 69 -3.02 -3.02 12.84
CA ALA A 69 -3.01 -4.39 13.35
C ALA A 69 -1.62 -5.02 13.27
N GLU A 70 -0.95 -4.91 12.10
CA GLU A 70 0.42 -5.41 11.92
C GLU A 70 1.42 -4.69 12.85
N ILE A 71 1.21 -3.39 13.12
CA ILE A 71 2.04 -2.66 14.09
C ILE A 71 1.82 -3.18 15.50
N ALA A 72 0.57 -3.43 15.90
CA ALA A 72 0.28 -4.00 17.21
C ALA A 72 0.99 -5.35 17.41
N GLU A 73 0.97 -6.19 16.39
CA GLU A 73 1.68 -7.48 16.40
C GLU A 73 3.20 -7.31 16.46
N ILE A 74 3.78 -6.48 15.57
CA ILE A 74 5.24 -6.25 15.50
C ILE A 74 5.80 -5.67 16.80
N THR A 75 5.05 -4.76 17.44
CA THR A 75 5.48 -4.09 18.67
C THR A 75 4.97 -4.75 19.95
N GLU A 76 4.34 -5.94 19.82
CA GLU A 76 3.76 -6.70 20.93
C GLU A 76 2.83 -5.80 21.79
N SER A 77 2.05 -4.96 21.14
CA SER A 77 1.19 -3.99 21.81
C SER A 77 -0.20 -4.55 22.07
N GLU A 78 -0.74 -4.23 23.24
CA GLU A 78 -2.14 -4.45 23.54
C GLU A 78 -2.98 -3.32 22.94
N VAL A 79 -4.06 -3.66 22.25
CA VAL A 79 -5.02 -2.68 21.72
C VAL A 79 -6.03 -2.36 22.80
N ILE A 80 -5.99 -1.12 23.32
CA ILE A 80 -6.82 -0.67 24.45
C ILE A 80 -8.18 -0.16 23.99
N SER A 81 -8.25 0.48 22.83
CA SER A 81 -9.49 1.05 22.28
C SER A 81 -9.34 1.33 20.77
N GLY A 82 -10.48 1.65 20.09
CA GLY A 82 -10.48 2.02 18.68
C GLY A 82 -10.20 0.86 17.73
N HIS A 83 -10.61 -0.35 18.08
CA HIS A 83 -10.36 -1.59 17.33
C HIS A 83 -10.85 -1.51 15.89
N GLU A 84 -11.90 -0.74 15.62
CA GLU A 84 -12.48 -0.57 14.27
C GLU A 84 -11.48 0.08 13.28
N GLY A 85 -10.44 0.73 13.80
CA GLY A 85 -9.41 1.38 13.00
C GLY A 85 -8.21 0.51 12.66
N LEU A 86 -8.11 -0.72 13.18
CA LEU A 86 -6.91 -1.56 13.07
C LEU A 86 -6.52 -1.91 11.63
N GLU A 87 -7.50 -2.13 10.75
CA GLU A 87 -7.25 -2.45 9.34
C GLU A 87 -6.84 -1.25 8.49
N ARG A 88 -6.81 -0.04 9.07
CA ARG A 88 -6.34 1.15 8.36
C ARG A 88 -4.83 1.07 8.19
N VAL A 89 -4.38 1.53 7.03
CA VAL A 89 -2.95 1.63 6.71
C VAL A 89 -2.41 3.00 7.05
N PHE A 90 -1.16 3.07 7.50
CA PHE A 90 -0.44 4.31 7.69
C PHE A 90 0.83 4.33 6.84
N SER A 91 1.37 5.51 6.59
CA SER A 91 2.59 5.68 5.80
C SER A 91 3.74 6.32 6.56
N LYS A 92 3.43 6.99 7.64
CA LYS A 92 4.40 7.70 8.46
C LYS A 92 4.11 7.51 9.94
N PHE A 93 5.15 7.62 10.74
CA PHE A 93 5.01 7.74 12.18
C PHE A 93 5.82 8.92 12.70
N TYR A 94 5.39 9.44 13.84
CA TYR A 94 6.01 10.55 14.51
C TYR A 94 6.26 10.18 15.97
N ILE A 95 7.27 10.79 16.58
CA ILE A 95 7.54 10.66 18.02
C ILE A 95 7.05 11.92 18.70
N GLY A 96 6.17 11.77 19.69
CA GLY A 96 5.53 12.84 20.45
C GLY A 96 6.45 13.53 21.46
N ALA A 97 7.68 13.83 21.07
CA ALA A 97 8.67 14.50 21.94
C ALA A 97 8.62 16.04 21.88
N MET A 98 7.82 16.58 20.96
CA MET A 98 7.68 18.03 20.75
C MET A 98 6.57 18.65 21.61
N THR A 99 6.54 20.00 21.68
CA THR A 99 5.39 20.73 22.22
C THR A 99 4.17 20.61 21.29
N ILE A 100 2.97 20.88 21.83
CA ILE A 100 1.71 20.83 21.07
C ILE A 100 1.79 21.70 19.80
N GLU A 101 2.28 22.93 19.91
CA GLU A 101 2.36 23.88 18.80
C GLU A 101 3.28 23.38 17.68
N ASN A 102 4.35 22.68 18.05
CA ASN A 102 5.29 22.19 17.08
C ASN A 102 4.83 20.89 16.43
N ILE A 103 4.34 19.93 17.21
CA ILE A 103 3.93 18.63 16.68
C ILE A 103 2.72 18.74 15.73
N THR A 104 1.80 19.67 16.02
CA THR A 104 0.62 19.92 15.17
C THR A 104 0.98 20.23 13.71
N ARG A 105 2.16 20.82 13.47
CA ARG A 105 2.63 21.13 12.10
C ARG A 105 3.04 19.90 11.31
N TYR A 106 3.33 18.80 11.99
CA TYR A 106 3.80 17.55 11.36
C TYR A 106 2.70 16.49 11.24
N LEU A 107 1.67 16.56 12.10
CA LEU A 107 0.60 15.57 12.10
C LEU A 107 -0.19 15.63 10.79
N THR A 108 -0.22 14.53 10.09
CA THR A 108 -1.10 14.28 8.94
C THR A 108 -2.12 13.22 9.31
N LYS A 109 -3.33 13.35 8.77
CA LYS A 109 -4.43 12.43 9.07
C LYS A 109 -4.10 10.99 8.65
N GLY A 110 -4.34 10.04 9.55
CA GLY A 110 -4.19 8.61 9.28
C GLY A 110 -2.81 8.04 9.56
N ASP A 111 -1.94 8.82 10.19
CA ASP A 111 -0.61 8.37 10.60
C ASP A 111 -0.57 7.82 12.03
N LEU A 112 0.60 7.38 12.48
CA LEU A 112 0.86 6.84 13.81
C LEU A 112 1.66 7.83 14.64
N LEU A 113 1.22 8.10 15.86
CA LEU A 113 2.02 8.83 16.86
C LEU A 113 2.52 7.90 17.95
N ILE A 114 3.82 7.85 18.14
CA ILE A 114 4.48 7.16 19.24
C ILE A 114 4.68 8.17 20.37
N VAL A 115 4.16 7.88 21.56
CA VAL A 115 4.18 8.79 22.71
C VAL A 115 4.24 8.01 24.02
N GLY A 116 4.77 8.60 25.08
CA GLY A 116 4.71 8.04 26.42
C GLY A 116 3.43 8.45 27.16
N ASP A 117 3.58 8.90 28.40
CA ASP A 117 2.52 9.26 29.34
C ASP A 117 1.90 10.65 29.13
N ARG A 118 2.25 11.35 28.06
CA ARG A 118 1.75 12.70 27.78
C ARG A 118 0.32 12.66 27.22
N GLU A 119 -0.67 12.74 28.12
CA GLU A 119 -2.09 12.73 27.75
C GLU A 119 -2.48 13.87 26.79
N ASP A 120 -1.90 15.08 26.97
CA ASP A 120 -2.12 16.22 26.09
C ASP A 120 -1.80 15.90 24.62
N ILE A 121 -0.70 15.21 24.37
CA ILE A 121 -0.27 14.80 23.05
C ILE A 121 -1.09 13.61 22.51
N GLN A 122 -1.50 12.68 23.40
CA GLN A 122 -2.37 11.57 23.03
C GLN A 122 -3.73 12.08 22.52
N LEU A 123 -4.35 13.02 23.25
CA LEU A 123 -5.62 13.63 22.84
C LEU A 123 -5.48 14.40 21.52
N LEU A 124 -4.43 15.20 21.38
CA LEU A 124 -4.16 15.95 20.15
C LEU A 124 -4.06 15.04 18.92
N ALA A 125 -3.35 13.92 19.05
CA ALA A 125 -3.21 12.96 17.94
C ALA A 125 -4.57 12.41 17.50
N LEU A 126 -5.42 11.99 18.43
CA LEU A 126 -6.76 11.50 18.14
C LEU A 126 -7.66 12.58 17.53
N GLU A 127 -7.60 13.83 18.01
CA GLU A 127 -8.32 14.96 17.45
C GLU A 127 -7.97 15.18 15.97
N HIS A 128 -6.69 14.96 15.62
CA HIS A 128 -6.19 15.03 14.24
C HIS A 128 -6.37 13.74 13.45
N ASN A 129 -7.16 12.77 13.96
CA ASN A 129 -7.45 11.48 13.33
C ASN A 129 -6.18 10.66 13.08
N ASN A 130 -5.34 10.51 14.08
CA ASN A 130 -4.16 9.66 14.08
C ASN A 130 -4.29 8.53 15.10
N ALA A 131 -3.63 7.40 14.84
CA ALA A 131 -3.49 6.33 15.82
C ALA A 131 -2.39 6.66 16.83
N ILE A 132 -2.46 6.05 18.00
CA ILE A 132 -1.48 6.25 19.07
C ILE A 132 -0.87 4.91 19.48
N LEU A 133 0.44 4.92 19.67
CA LEU A 133 1.18 3.85 20.32
C LEU A 133 1.86 4.40 21.57
N VAL A 134 1.36 3.99 22.72
CA VAL A 134 1.89 4.39 24.03
C VAL A 134 3.01 3.42 24.43
N THR A 135 4.20 3.97 24.67
CA THR A 135 5.42 3.21 25.04
C THR A 135 5.65 3.22 26.54
N GLY A 136 6.41 2.24 27.04
CA GLY A 136 6.79 2.16 28.45
C GLY A 136 5.73 1.58 29.38
N GLY A 137 4.67 0.96 28.84
CA GLY A 137 3.60 0.33 29.61
C GLY A 137 2.74 1.30 30.43
N PHE A 138 2.71 2.58 30.08
CA PHE A 138 1.91 3.58 30.80
C PHE A 138 0.42 3.36 30.59
N GLN A 139 -0.34 3.64 31.63
CA GLN A 139 -1.80 3.57 31.57
C GLN A 139 -2.38 4.71 30.73
N VAL A 140 -3.43 4.41 30.00
CA VAL A 140 -4.17 5.38 29.17
C VAL A 140 -5.43 5.80 29.91
N SER A 141 -5.70 7.10 29.97
CA SER A 141 -6.88 7.66 30.62
C SER A 141 -8.18 7.27 29.90
N ASP A 142 -9.29 7.25 30.63
CA ASP A 142 -10.60 6.94 30.03
C ASP A 142 -11.00 7.99 28.99
N ARG A 143 -10.62 9.23 29.17
CA ARG A 143 -10.84 10.32 28.20
C ARG A 143 -10.20 10.00 26.84
N VAL A 144 -8.97 9.51 26.84
CA VAL A 144 -8.27 9.09 25.60
C VAL A 144 -8.95 7.87 24.97
N LYS A 145 -9.38 6.88 25.78
CA LYS A 145 -10.10 5.69 25.28
C LYS A 145 -11.44 6.06 24.65
N GLU A 146 -12.19 6.97 25.26
CA GLU A 146 -13.47 7.45 24.73
C GLU A 146 -13.29 8.19 23.40
N LEU A 147 -12.32 9.11 23.32
CA LEU A 147 -12.03 9.84 22.09
C LEU A 147 -11.56 8.90 20.99
N SER A 148 -10.75 7.88 21.31
CA SER A 148 -10.31 6.83 20.38
C SER A 148 -11.50 6.09 19.76
N ARG A 149 -12.47 5.66 20.58
CA ARG A 149 -13.70 4.99 20.09
C ARG A 149 -14.51 5.92 19.18
N LEU A 150 -14.69 7.17 19.60
CA LEU A 150 -15.43 8.17 18.81
C LEU A 150 -14.78 8.42 17.43
N LYS A 151 -13.46 8.52 17.40
CA LYS A 151 -12.67 8.78 16.20
C LYS A 151 -12.39 7.51 15.38
N GLN A 152 -12.58 6.33 15.98
CA GLN A 152 -12.25 5.03 15.39
C GLN A 152 -10.77 4.93 14.97
N PHE A 153 -9.87 5.46 15.79
CA PHE A 153 -8.43 5.30 15.64
C PHE A 153 -7.87 4.53 16.83
N PRO A 154 -7.01 3.50 16.59
CA PRO A 154 -6.55 2.65 17.66
C PRO A 154 -5.60 3.36 18.62
N VAL A 155 -5.75 3.00 19.89
CA VAL A 155 -4.79 3.27 20.95
C VAL A 155 -4.20 1.94 21.37
N MET A 156 -2.90 1.82 21.18
CA MET A 156 -2.10 0.63 21.48
C MET A 156 -1.12 0.95 22.60
N VAL A 157 -0.80 -0.02 23.45
CA VAL A 157 0.16 0.14 24.55
C VAL A 157 1.17 -0.99 24.49
N THR A 158 2.45 -0.67 24.58
CA THR A 158 3.53 -1.65 24.68
C THR A 158 4.45 -1.33 25.86
N THR A 159 5.10 -2.36 26.40
CA THR A 159 6.09 -2.19 27.47
C THR A 159 7.45 -1.72 26.95
N TYR A 160 7.69 -1.81 25.64
CA TYR A 160 8.93 -1.34 25.03
C TYR A 160 9.06 0.17 25.13
N ASP A 161 10.30 0.65 25.14
CA ASP A 161 10.62 2.08 25.06
C ASP A 161 10.44 2.64 23.64
N THR A 162 10.39 3.96 23.55
CA THR A 162 10.14 4.68 22.29
C THR A 162 11.18 4.38 21.22
N PHE A 163 12.45 4.25 21.57
CA PHE A 163 13.52 3.98 20.58
C PHE A 163 13.39 2.57 20.01
N THR A 164 13.15 1.58 20.88
CA THR A 164 12.92 0.20 20.47
C THR A 164 11.73 0.09 19.52
N VAL A 165 10.59 0.68 19.88
CA VAL A 165 9.39 0.69 19.05
C VAL A 165 9.64 1.36 17.69
N ALA A 166 10.28 2.53 17.69
CA ALA A 166 10.59 3.25 16.46
C ALA A 166 11.51 2.43 15.54
N THR A 167 12.47 1.68 16.12
CA THR A 167 13.37 0.81 15.38
C THR A 167 12.62 -0.37 14.77
N MET A 168 11.73 -1.03 15.53
CA MET A 168 10.92 -2.16 15.05
C MET A 168 10.03 -1.73 13.88
N ILE A 169 9.35 -0.60 14.00
CA ILE A 169 8.48 -0.06 12.95
C ILE A 169 9.30 0.32 11.70
N ASN A 170 10.45 0.97 11.88
CA ASN A 170 11.30 1.36 10.76
C ASN A 170 11.85 0.15 10.00
N GLN A 171 12.24 -0.91 10.70
CA GLN A 171 12.66 -2.17 10.08
C GLN A 171 11.51 -2.82 9.31
N ALA A 172 10.31 -2.86 9.88
CA ALA A 172 9.14 -3.42 9.22
C ALA A 172 8.79 -2.66 7.93
N LEU A 173 8.76 -1.33 7.98
CA LEU A 173 8.53 -0.49 6.81
C LEU A 173 9.62 -0.66 5.74
N SER A 174 10.88 -0.81 6.14
CA SER A 174 11.99 -1.07 5.23
C SER A 174 11.87 -2.43 4.55
N ASN A 175 11.51 -3.47 5.29
CA ASN A 175 11.29 -4.81 4.76
C ASN A 175 10.13 -4.86 3.77
N VAL A 176 9.06 -4.10 4.03
CA VAL A 176 7.93 -3.97 3.12
C VAL A 176 8.36 -3.30 1.82
N ARG A 177 9.12 -2.19 1.87
CA ARG A 177 9.68 -1.52 0.69
C ARG A 177 10.60 -2.41 -0.13
N ILE A 178 11.51 -3.14 0.52
CA ILE A 178 12.41 -4.07 -0.17
C ILE A 178 11.61 -5.14 -0.93
N LYS A 179 10.54 -5.69 -0.32
CA LYS A 179 9.69 -6.69 -0.99
C LYS A 179 8.98 -6.12 -2.24
N THR A 180 8.62 -4.83 -2.25
CA THR A 180 8.03 -4.20 -3.43
C THR A 180 9.03 -3.95 -4.55
N ASP A 181 10.30 -3.72 -4.19
CA ASP A 181 11.38 -3.44 -5.15
C ASP A 181 12.04 -4.72 -5.69
N ILE A 182 11.83 -5.87 -5.03
CA ILE A 182 12.34 -7.16 -5.52
C ILE A 182 11.56 -7.56 -6.77
N LYS A 183 12.22 -7.44 -7.92
CA LYS A 183 11.75 -8.03 -9.17
C LYS A 183 11.95 -9.54 -9.11
N THR A 184 10.91 -10.29 -9.46
CA THR A 184 11.06 -11.75 -9.62
C THR A 184 11.97 -12.04 -10.82
N VAL A 185 12.59 -13.24 -10.85
CA VAL A 185 13.37 -13.69 -12.01
C VAL A 185 12.54 -13.58 -13.30
N ALA A 186 11.25 -13.90 -13.23
CA ALA A 186 10.33 -13.77 -14.36
C ALA A 186 10.14 -12.33 -14.87
N GLN A 187 10.35 -11.32 -14.01
CA GLN A 187 10.22 -9.89 -14.37
C GLN A 187 11.51 -9.31 -14.96
N VAL A 188 12.67 -9.88 -14.64
CA VAL A 188 13.97 -9.44 -15.16
C VAL A 188 14.54 -10.39 -16.20
N TYR A 189 13.97 -11.58 -16.31
CA TYR A 189 14.37 -12.60 -17.27
C TYR A 189 13.82 -12.25 -18.66
N THR A 190 14.69 -12.16 -19.63
CA THR A 190 14.31 -12.13 -21.04
C THR A 190 14.46 -13.54 -21.60
N ARG A 191 13.40 -14.09 -22.23
CA ARG A 191 13.47 -15.44 -22.80
C ARG A 191 14.50 -15.46 -23.90
N ARG A 192 15.16 -16.61 -24.08
CA ARG A 192 16.17 -16.80 -25.13
C ARG A 192 15.62 -16.44 -26.52
N GLU A 193 14.35 -16.67 -26.76
CA GLU A 193 13.63 -16.34 -27.99
C GLU A 193 13.53 -14.83 -28.27
N ASP A 194 13.67 -14.01 -27.22
CA ASP A 194 13.60 -12.54 -27.31
C ASP A 194 14.98 -11.90 -27.50
N TYR A 195 16.05 -12.69 -27.54
CA TYR A 195 17.41 -12.23 -27.80
C TYR A 195 17.83 -12.53 -29.24
N ASN A 196 18.47 -11.57 -29.86
CA ASN A 196 19.34 -11.82 -31.00
C ASN A 196 20.70 -12.30 -30.45
N TYR A 197 21.03 -13.54 -30.60
CA TYR A 197 22.29 -14.11 -30.12
C TYR A 197 23.04 -14.79 -31.28
N MET A 198 24.38 -14.79 -31.17
CA MET A 198 25.24 -15.51 -32.09
C MET A 198 25.56 -16.91 -31.57
N THR A 199 25.62 -17.87 -32.44
CA THR A 199 26.20 -19.19 -32.15
C THR A 199 27.58 -19.28 -32.77
N PRO A 200 28.45 -20.23 -32.33
CA PRO A 200 29.79 -20.39 -32.88
C PRO A 200 29.83 -20.69 -34.38
N GLU A 201 28.71 -21.19 -34.95
CA GLU A 201 28.58 -21.54 -36.36
C GLU A 201 28.14 -20.35 -37.23
N MET A 202 27.75 -19.22 -36.63
CA MET A 202 27.30 -18.04 -37.34
C MET A 202 28.47 -17.22 -37.90
N THR A 203 28.24 -16.68 -39.09
CA THR A 203 29.21 -15.83 -39.79
C THR A 203 29.05 -14.36 -39.45
N VAL A 204 30.05 -13.51 -39.77
CA VAL A 204 29.98 -12.06 -39.65
C VAL A 204 28.79 -11.47 -40.43
N ARG A 205 28.39 -12.11 -41.53
CA ARG A 205 27.22 -11.68 -42.30
C ARG A 205 25.90 -11.94 -41.56
N ASP A 206 25.83 -13.01 -40.78
CA ASP A 206 24.69 -13.33 -39.95
C ASP A 206 24.56 -12.30 -38.81
N PHE A 207 25.69 -11.90 -38.20
CA PHE A 207 25.71 -10.80 -37.22
C PHE A 207 25.17 -9.49 -37.78
N GLN A 208 25.59 -9.08 -38.97
CA GLN A 208 25.11 -7.87 -39.62
C GLN A 208 23.58 -7.89 -39.89
N ASN A 209 22.99 -9.06 -40.07
CA ASN A 209 21.55 -9.23 -40.25
C ASN A 209 20.78 -9.22 -38.92
N LEU A 210 21.40 -9.66 -37.80
CA LEU A 210 20.82 -9.65 -36.47
C LEU A 210 20.73 -8.25 -35.86
N VAL A 211 21.61 -7.33 -36.27
CA VAL A 211 21.74 -5.96 -35.72
C VAL A 211 20.90 -4.94 -36.50
N LYS A 212 20.31 -5.32 -37.63
CA LYS A 212 19.35 -4.50 -38.39
C LYS A 212 17.94 -4.61 -37.80
#